data_dd99292df7505b5b8afff9e7e665f24f
#
_entry.id   dd99292df7505b5b8afff9e7e665f24f
#
_cell.length_a   1.000
_cell.length_b   1.000
_cell.length_c   1.000
_cell.angle_alpha   90.00
_cell.angle_beta   90.00
_cell.angle_gamma   90.00
#
_symmetry.space_group_name_H-M   'P 1'
#
loop_
_entity.id
_entity.type
_entity.pdbx_description
1 polymer ?
#
loop_
_entity_poly.entity_id
_entity_poly.type
_entity_poly.pdbx_seq_one_letter_code
_entity_poly.pdbx_strand_id
1 'polypeptide(L)'
;MIHVYDIGNEAYEKNGNVILEPIQGSVRMAAGGNYDLSLVQKMDAEGKWMHLAEEAIIKAPVPVETITTAYTGLEADVYVTTEAAALRSGPREPTTITYPGWVSGTSYSVGARVTSGNKNYQLNQELTGNEIYTPPGSSGKWSQIARTAPGDPALVNTKQGTELYYVSGPTDGWYKMSTTYGLEGYIKSTQVQYSRHMSPGEIQPRVITEQLFRIKTVTVNDENQTVSVTARHVSYDLNGVLIDGVKVVRKAPAEALAWIQQGFMIDYRGVIATDMVQFEDADYSAEISGKSGMYALLDPDKGVVSVFDAEFRRDNWDLFVMSKTNTDRGFRIRYGNNMKGISWKGSTENLKTRIVPVAKNEDGNDFYLDPVRWVDSQYVNSWPVVYMERLKVNGQVGKDDGTETDTKWTAATLRAEMEKQARARFEVDQCDRGVDEITIDFIMLGDTAEYSWLKDLQSLLLYDKVIATNERTGISAEMSVSEIEFDIVKKRITAAKVVNVKAYNVKNVSGFNVLNNSITGDKLTDEAGNELMSAAVDEAAEYTDTKTSQTLASAKSYAEEQAEEAVTTAAGNTTSQINSYDTQIKRYLQQHYQPL
;
A
#
# COMPACT_ATOMS: atom_id res chain seq x y z
N MET A 1 -21.73 23.74 6.28
CA MET A 1 -21.35 24.96 7.04
C MET A 1 -19.87 24.82 7.39
N ILE A 2 -19.15 25.91 7.59
CA ILE A 2 -17.73 25.87 7.93
C ILE A 2 -17.61 26.23 9.41
N HIS A 3 -17.20 25.23 10.22
CA HIS A 3 -17.08 25.39 11.66
C HIS A 3 -15.61 25.59 12.05
N VAL A 4 -15.36 26.44 13.05
CA VAL A 4 -14.05 26.58 13.70
C VAL A 4 -14.12 26.08 15.12
N TYR A 5 -13.14 25.32 15.52
CA TYR A 5 -12.96 24.80 16.87
C TYR A 5 -11.68 25.37 17.45
N ASP A 6 -11.80 26.03 18.59
CA ASP A 6 -10.66 26.61 19.28
C ASP A 6 -9.69 25.52 19.76
N ILE A 7 -8.46 25.95 20.07
CA ILE A 7 -7.42 25.07 20.60
C ILE A 7 -7.93 24.39 21.89
N GLY A 8 -7.72 23.06 21.99
CA GLY A 8 -8.14 22.26 23.14
C GLY A 8 -9.55 21.68 23.03
N ASN A 9 -10.26 21.92 21.93
CA ASN A 9 -11.50 21.20 21.68
C ASN A 9 -11.20 19.75 21.26
N GLU A 10 -11.94 18.77 21.80
CA GLU A 10 -11.77 17.35 21.52
C GLU A 10 -12.99 16.74 20.80
N ALA A 11 -14.12 17.46 20.78
CA ALA A 11 -15.39 16.99 20.21
C ALA A 11 -15.74 17.74 18.92
N TYR A 12 -15.51 17.12 17.78
CA TYR A 12 -15.72 17.69 16.44
C TYR A 12 -17.03 17.26 15.77
N GLU A 13 -17.82 16.42 16.43
CA GLU A 13 -19.16 15.99 16.00
C GLU A 13 -20.21 17.08 16.23
N LYS A 14 -19.96 17.95 17.20
CA LYS A 14 -20.84 19.09 17.56
C LYS A 14 -20.49 20.30 16.71
N ASN A 15 -21.33 21.32 16.79
CA ASN A 15 -21.03 22.62 16.22
C ASN A 15 -19.76 23.19 16.83
N GLY A 16 -18.93 23.84 15.98
CA GLY A 16 -17.73 24.53 16.46
C GLY A 16 -18.08 25.76 17.31
N ASN A 17 -17.03 26.42 17.83
CA ASN A 17 -17.14 27.67 18.59
C ASN A 17 -17.77 28.77 17.75
N VAL A 18 -17.51 28.75 16.44
CA VAL A 18 -18.06 29.71 15.48
C VAL A 18 -18.33 29.06 14.12
N ILE A 19 -19.30 29.61 13.40
CA ILE A 19 -19.59 29.28 11.99
C ILE A 19 -19.12 30.46 11.12
N LEU A 20 -18.24 30.15 10.17
CA LEU A 20 -17.69 31.11 9.22
C LEU A 20 -18.53 31.22 7.94
N GLU A 21 -18.47 32.40 7.35
CA GLU A 21 -18.98 32.70 6.03
C GLU A 21 -17.84 33.31 5.17
N PRO A 22 -16.87 32.49 4.74
CA PRO A 22 -15.72 32.99 3.99
C PRO A 22 -16.14 33.56 2.64
N ILE A 23 -15.43 34.59 2.21
CA ILE A 23 -15.65 35.19 0.88
C ILE A 23 -15.07 34.31 -0.22
N GLN A 24 -14.07 33.55 0.07
CA GLN A 24 -13.49 32.51 -0.79
C GLN A 24 -12.80 31.43 0.05
N GLY A 25 -12.72 30.26 -0.52
CA GLY A 25 -11.96 29.16 0.11
C GLY A 25 -11.95 27.94 -0.79
N SER A 26 -10.83 27.24 -0.75
CA SER A 26 -10.64 26.00 -1.50
C SER A 26 -9.94 24.94 -0.68
N VAL A 27 -10.29 23.70 -0.95
CA VAL A 27 -9.59 22.51 -0.49
C VAL A 27 -8.88 21.89 -1.69
N ARG A 28 -7.58 21.67 -1.55
CA ARG A 28 -6.76 20.98 -2.54
C ARG A 28 -6.38 19.61 -2.02
N MET A 29 -6.72 18.59 -2.77
CA MET A 29 -6.46 17.20 -2.46
C MET A 29 -5.60 16.58 -3.55
N ALA A 30 -4.52 15.89 -3.18
CA ALA A 30 -3.67 15.19 -4.13
C ALA A 30 -3.48 13.73 -3.70
N ALA A 31 -3.48 12.82 -4.66
CA ALA A 31 -3.22 11.40 -4.47
C ALA A 31 -1.84 11.19 -3.83
N GLY A 32 -1.80 10.54 -2.67
CA GLY A 32 -0.57 10.29 -1.91
C GLY A 32 0.19 11.53 -1.43
N GLY A 33 -0.41 12.73 -1.57
CA GLY A 33 0.26 13.99 -1.34
C GLY A 33 -0.54 14.99 -0.49
N ASN A 34 -0.51 16.25 -0.89
CA ASN A 34 -1.08 17.36 -0.15
C ASN A 34 -2.59 17.24 0.05
N TYR A 35 -3.04 17.68 1.22
CA TYR A 35 -4.44 17.85 1.53
C TYR A 35 -4.56 19.10 2.41
N ASP A 36 -4.77 20.24 1.76
CA ASP A 36 -4.67 21.55 2.37
C ASP A 36 -5.96 22.35 2.12
N LEU A 37 -6.28 23.23 3.06
CA LEU A 37 -7.39 24.20 2.99
C LEU A 37 -6.79 25.61 2.96
N SER A 38 -7.31 26.44 2.07
CA SER A 38 -7.07 27.88 2.06
C SER A 38 -8.41 28.61 2.12
N LEU A 39 -8.55 29.63 2.93
CA LEU A 39 -9.75 30.47 2.97
C LEU A 39 -9.43 31.92 3.29
N VAL A 40 -10.35 32.80 2.89
CA VAL A 40 -10.35 34.22 3.23
C VAL A 40 -11.68 34.58 3.87
N GLN A 41 -11.61 35.09 5.10
CA GLN A 41 -12.75 35.54 5.90
C GLN A 41 -12.72 37.06 6.01
N LYS A 42 -13.87 37.72 5.92
CA LYS A 42 -13.99 39.13 6.32
C LYS A 42 -13.87 39.31 7.82
N MET A 43 -13.30 40.43 8.23
CA MET A 43 -13.41 40.87 9.63
C MET A 43 -14.84 41.38 9.86
N ASP A 44 -15.64 40.53 10.46
CA ASP A 44 -17.02 40.83 10.82
C ASP A 44 -17.10 41.52 12.18
N ALA A 45 -18.19 42.27 12.41
CA ALA A 45 -18.42 42.96 13.67
C ALA A 45 -18.69 42.02 14.85
N GLU A 46 -19.07 40.76 14.58
CA GLU A 46 -19.31 39.72 15.58
C GLU A 46 -18.00 39.11 16.07
N GLY A 47 -16.87 39.38 15.43
CA GLY A 47 -15.55 38.88 15.80
C GLY A 47 -15.30 37.42 15.47
N LYS A 48 -16.07 36.81 14.55
CA LYS A 48 -15.92 35.40 14.17
C LYS A 48 -14.51 35.09 13.65
N TRP A 49 -13.88 36.03 12.96
CA TRP A 49 -12.54 35.92 12.45
C TRP A 49 -11.46 35.76 13.53
N MET A 50 -11.73 36.17 14.79
CA MET A 50 -10.79 36.07 15.92
C MET A 50 -10.56 34.62 16.36
N HIS A 51 -11.46 33.68 16.01
CA HIS A 51 -11.28 32.25 16.24
C HIS A 51 -10.33 31.59 15.24
N LEU A 52 -9.89 32.32 14.19
CA LEU A 52 -8.90 31.84 13.22
C LEU A 52 -7.49 32.04 13.80
N ALA A 53 -7.10 31.15 14.69
CA ALA A 53 -5.77 31.14 15.30
C ALA A 53 -4.96 29.91 14.84
N GLU A 54 -3.63 29.99 14.89
CA GLU A 54 -2.77 28.83 14.61
C GLU A 54 -3.17 27.67 15.54
N GLU A 55 -3.10 26.44 15.04
CA GLU A 55 -3.49 25.18 15.70
C GLU A 55 -4.99 25.02 16.00
N ALA A 56 -5.85 26.02 15.80
CA ALA A 56 -7.30 25.83 15.76
C ALA A 56 -7.70 24.94 14.56
N ILE A 57 -8.87 24.31 14.65
CA ILE A 57 -9.32 23.37 13.61
C ILE A 57 -10.54 23.94 12.87
N ILE A 58 -10.48 23.85 11.54
CA ILE A 58 -11.58 24.17 10.65
C ILE A 58 -12.20 22.87 10.14
N LYS A 59 -13.51 22.70 10.28
CA LYS A 59 -14.31 21.68 9.63
C LYS A 59 -14.92 22.25 8.36
N ALA A 60 -14.52 21.72 7.23
CA ALA A 60 -14.91 22.22 5.91
C ALA A 60 -15.51 21.11 5.04
N PRO A 61 -16.46 21.44 4.13
CA PRO A 61 -17.00 20.48 3.18
C PRO A 61 -15.93 20.06 2.17
N VAL A 62 -16.03 18.80 1.73
CA VAL A 62 -15.19 18.19 0.69
C VAL A 62 -16.10 17.47 -0.32
N PRO A 63 -15.59 17.02 -1.49
CA PRO A 63 -16.34 16.14 -2.38
C PRO A 63 -16.85 14.93 -1.63
N VAL A 64 -18.09 14.52 -1.92
CA VAL A 64 -18.71 13.37 -1.26
C VAL A 64 -18.02 12.09 -1.72
N GLU A 65 -17.45 11.38 -0.78
CA GLU A 65 -16.75 10.12 -1.01
C GLU A 65 -17.29 9.02 -0.07
N THR A 66 -17.26 7.77 -0.52
CA THR A 66 -17.61 6.62 0.31
C THR A 66 -16.38 5.74 0.46
N ILE A 67 -15.96 5.51 1.71
CA ILE A 67 -14.99 4.49 2.05
C ILE A 67 -15.75 3.20 2.30
N THR A 68 -15.34 2.13 1.61
CA THR A 68 -15.88 0.78 1.79
C THR A 68 -15.30 0.13 3.04
N THR A 69 -15.68 -1.10 3.31
CA THR A 69 -15.14 -1.88 4.43
C THR A 69 -13.63 -1.97 4.37
N ALA A 70 -12.98 -1.71 5.49
CA ALA A 70 -11.54 -1.85 5.68
C ALA A 70 -11.24 -2.59 7.00
N TYR A 71 -10.01 -3.01 7.18
CA TYR A 71 -9.59 -3.80 8.33
C TYR A 71 -8.35 -3.18 8.97
N THR A 72 -8.26 -3.26 10.29
CA THR A 72 -7.11 -2.79 11.09
C THR A 72 -6.60 -3.92 11.97
N GLY A 73 -5.31 -3.89 12.28
CA GLY A 73 -4.67 -4.93 13.07
C GLY A 73 -4.22 -6.12 12.22
N LEU A 74 -3.75 -7.15 12.89
CA LEU A 74 -3.30 -8.37 12.23
C LEU A 74 -4.03 -9.58 12.78
N GLU A 75 -4.14 -10.63 11.97
CA GLU A 75 -4.60 -11.94 12.39
C GLU A 75 -3.37 -12.75 12.83
N ALA A 76 -3.31 -13.09 14.09
CA ALA A 76 -2.19 -13.83 14.65
C ALA A 76 -2.55 -14.55 15.94
N ASP A 77 -1.95 -15.71 16.16
CA ASP A 77 -1.91 -16.35 17.46
C ASP A 77 -0.79 -15.75 18.30
N VAL A 78 -1.12 -15.26 19.48
CA VAL A 78 -0.17 -14.65 20.41
C VAL A 78 0.20 -15.66 21.48
N TYR A 79 1.49 -15.82 21.69
CA TYR A 79 2.10 -16.61 22.75
C TYR A 79 2.84 -15.68 23.70
N VAL A 80 2.94 -16.09 24.96
CA VAL A 80 3.76 -15.39 25.97
C VAL A 80 4.88 -16.29 26.44
N THR A 81 6.06 -15.70 26.65
CA THR A 81 7.19 -16.44 27.22
C THR A 81 6.92 -16.78 28.69
N THR A 82 7.10 -18.04 29.04
CA THR A 82 6.91 -18.55 30.42
C THR A 82 8.10 -18.30 31.33
N GLU A 83 9.26 -18.02 30.73
CA GLU A 83 10.53 -17.72 31.38
C GLU A 83 11.35 -16.74 30.52
N ALA A 84 12.49 -16.28 31.03
CA ALA A 84 13.44 -15.56 30.19
C ALA A 84 14.07 -16.53 29.18
N ALA A 85 13.98 -16.21 27.90
CA ALA A 85 14.38 -17.07 26.80
C ALA A 85 15.10 -16.25 25.70
N ALA A 86 15.77 -16.94 24.78
CA ALA A 86 16.37 -16.31 23.61
C ALA A 86 15.60 -16.70 22.34
N LEU A 87 15.20 -15.71 21.58
CA LEU A 87 14.78 -15.90 20.19
C LEU A 87 16.05 -16.02 19.35
N ARG A 88 16.22 -17.14 18.63
CA ARG A 88 17.46 -17.52 17.94
C ARG A 88 17.30 -17.47 16.42
N SER A 89 18.42 -17.36 15.72
CA SER A 89 18.44 -17.40 14.25
C SER A 89 18.09 -18.79 13.67
N GLY A 90 18.11 -19.84 14.48
CA GLY A 90 17.78 -21.22 14.08
C GLY A 90 17.41 -22.08 15.28
N PRO A 91 16.89 -23.31 15.05
CA PRO A 91 16.31 -24.16 16.09
C PRO A 91 17.34 -25.01 16.86
N ARG A 92 18.48 -24.44 17.21
CA ARG A 92 19.53 -25.18 17.92
C ARG A 92 20.05 -24.43 19.15
N GLU A 93 19.99 -25.07 20.30
CA GLU A 93 20.62 -24.57 21.52
C GLU A 93 22.08 -24.98 21.67
N PRO A 94 22.85 -24.23 22.47
CA PRO A 94 24.15 -24.67 22.93
C PRO A 94 24.03 -25.99 23.70
N THR A 95 24.82 -26.96 23.33
CA THR A 95 24.83 -28.27 24.02
C THR A 95 26.15 -28.52 24.73
N THR A 96 26.06 -29.09 25.90
CA THR A 96 27.27 -29.47 26.62
C THR A 96 27.94 -30.65 25.95
N ILE A 97 29.20 -30.49 25.56
CA ILE A 97 30.02 -31.56 25.04
C ILE A 97 30.65 -32.30 26.23
N THR A 98 30.40 -33.59 26.33
CA THR A 98 31.00 -34.42 27.35
C THR A 98 31.85 -35.50 26.67
N TYR A 99 33.08 -35.59 27.05
CA TYR A 99 33.97 -36.69 26.64
C TYR A 99 34.08 -37.71 27.76
N PRO A 100 34.65 -38.94 27.49
CA PRO A 100 34.95 -39.88 28.55
C PRO A 100 35.77 -39.23 29.67
N GLY A 101 35.47 -39.59 30.90
CA GLY A 101 36.21 -39.08 32.06
C GLY A 101 37.69 -39.43 31.96
N TRP A 102 38.56 -38.51 32.32
CA TRP A 102 39.98 -38.80 32.46
C TRP A 102 40.19 -39.83 33.59
N VAL A 103 40.98 -40.83 33.29
CA VAL A 103 41.34 -41.90 34.25
C VAL A 103 42.87 -41.93 34.50
N SER A 104 43.23 -41.78 35.76
CA SER A 104 44.66 -41.85 36.20
C SER A 104 45.30 -43.18 35.84
N GLY A 105 46.50 -43.11 35.30
CA GLY A 105 47.26 -44.32 34.90
C GLY A 105 46.87 -44.90 33.53
N THR A 106 45.99 -44.25 32.82
CA THR A 106 45.57 -44.64 31.44
C THR A 106 46.43 -43.91 30.40
N SER A 107 46.98 -44.70 29.45
CA SER A 107 47.67 -44.13 28.29
C SER A 107 46.65 -43.54 27.27
N TYR A 108 46.88 -42.34 26.89
CA TYR A 108 46.09 -41.61 25.88
C TYR A 108 46.95 -41.28 24.65
N SER A 109 46.44 -41.47 23.46
CA SER A 109 47.12 -41.03 22.25
C SER A 109 46.93 -39.52 22.01
N VAL A 110 47.88 -38.89 21.32
CA VAL A 110 47.77 -37.48 20.91
C VAL A 110 46.48 -37.29 20.13
N GLY A 111 45.73 -36.23 20.43
CA GLY A 111 44.40 -35.98 19.91
C GLY A 111 43.25 -36.54 20.77
N ALA A 112 43.54 -37.39 21.77
CA ALA A 112 42.51 -37.89 22.69
C ALA A 112 41.82 -36.73 23.43
N ARG A 113 40.50 -36.84 23.58
CA ARG A 113 39.65 -35.86 24.28
C ARG A 113 39.04 -36.48 25.52
N VAL A 114 39.17 -35.80 26.64
CA VAL A 114 38.67 -36.25 27.94
C VAL A 114 38.01 -35.13 28.71
N THR A 115 37.11 -35.48 29.63
CA THR A 115 36.56 -34.55 30.62
C THR A 115 37.25 -34.76 31.96
N SER A 116 37.78 -33.74 32.58
CA SER A 116 38.34 -33.78 33.94
C SER A 116 37.75 -32.64 34.76
N GLY A 117 37.04 -32.97 35.84
CA GLY A 117 36.20 -32.01 36.56
C GLY A 117 35.12 -31.42 35.64
N ASN A 118 35.04 -30.11 35.64
CA ASN A 118 34.08 -29.37 34.80
C ASN A 118 34.68 -28.83 33.47
N LYS A 119 35.77 -29.44 32.98
CA LYS A 119 36.49 -28.96 31.80
C LYS A 119 36.79 -30.10 30.84
N ASN A 120 36.77 -29.79 29.54
CA ASN A 120 37.21 -30.68 28.49
C ASN A 120 38.64 -30.36 28.08
N TYR A 121 39.39 -31.37 27.78
CA TYR A 121 40.80 -31.27 27.41
C TYR A 121 41.09 -32.14 26.19
N GLN A 122 42.05 -31.71 25.38
CA GLN A 122 42.61 -32.49 24.27
C GLN A 122 44.12 -32.65 24.50
N LEU A 123 44.62 -33.88 24.37
CA LEU A 123 46.05 -34.17 24.48
C LEU A 123 46.76 -33.71 23.19
N ASN A 124 47.78 -32.88 23.31
CA ASN A 124 48.52 -32.34 22.18
C ASN A 124 49.93 -32.92 22.02
N GLN A 125 50.45 -33.54 23.08
CA GLN A 125 51.76 -34.13 23.09
C GLN A 125 51.73 -35.48 23.84
N GLU A 126 52.56 -36.42 23.43
CA GLU A 126 52.66 -37.75 24.04
C GLU A 126 52.99 -37.67 25.55
N LEU A 127 52.28 -38.43 26.34
CA LEU A 127 52.54 -38.58 27.77
C LEU A 127 53.68 -39.59 28.00
N THR A 128 54.66 -39.22 28.79
CA THR A 128 55.84 -40.05 29.08
C THR A 128 55.99 -40.30 30.59
N GLY A 129 56.39 -41.52 30.96
CA GLY A 129 56.63 -41.87 32.34
C GLY A 129 55.43 -41.68 33.28
N ASN A 130 55.62 -40.94 34.37
CA ASN A 130 54.59 -40.70 35.37
C ASN A 130 53.53 -39.63 34.96
N GLU A 131 53.64 -39.09 33.79
CA GLU A 131 52.69 -38.07 33.33
C GLU A 131 51.25 -38.60 33.08
N ILE A 132 51.13 -39.92 32.88
CA ILE A 132 49.83 -40.62 32.80
C ILE A 132 49.01 -40.52 34.10
N TYR A 133 49.64 -40.21 35.22
CA TYR A 133 49.00 -40.01 36.52
C TYR A 133 48.69 -38.52 36.79
N THR A 134 49.11 -37.60 35.90
CA THR A 134 48.92 -36.17 36.06
C THR A 134 47.63 -35.75 35.38
N PRO A 135 46.64 -35.18 36.11
CA PRO A 135 45.37 -34.81 35.52
C PRO A 135 45.50 -33.69 34.49
N PRO A 136 44.62 -33.67 33.47
CA PRO A 136 44.53 -32.56 32.52
C PRO A 136 44.39 -31.22 33.24
N GLY A 137 45.08 -30.19 32.74
CA GLY A 137 45.15 -28.88 33.38
C GLY A 137 46.29 -28.68 34.36
N SER A 138 46.94 -29.76 34.82
CA SER A 138 48.17 -29.70 35.64
C SER A 138 49.42 -29.97 34.81
N SER A 139 49.28 -30.36 33.55
CA SER A 139 50.35 -30.64 32.59
C SER A 139 50.15 -29.79 31.35
N GLY A 140 51.25 -29.18 30.86
CA GLY A 140 51.21 -28.37 29.62
C GLY A 140 50.96 -29.18 28.34
N LYS A 141 50.85 -30.51 28.45
CA LYS A 141 50.57 -31.39 27.31
C LYS A 141 49.07 -31.49 26.94
N TRP A 142 48.20 -31.02 27.81
CA TRP A 142 46.77 -30.96 27.61
C TRP A 142 46.34 -29.54 27.40
N SER A 143 45.59 -29.26 26.29
CA SER A 143 44.93 -27.99 26.08
C SER A 143 43.46 -28.08 26.46
N GLN A 144 42.97 -27.09 27.18
CA GLN A 144 41.54 -26.97 27.45
C GLN A 144 40.82 -26.65 26.14
N ILE A 145 39.78 -27.42 25.84
CA ILE A 145 38.92 -27.22 24.67
C ILE A 145 37.50 -26.84 25.09
N ALA A 146 36.72 -26.39 24.15
CA ALA A 146 35.34 -25.95 24.40
C ALA A 146 34.53 -27.09 25.06
N ARG A 147 33.73 -26.73 26.04
CA ARG A 147 32.79 -27.63 26.71
C ARG A 147 31.38 -27.50 26.14
N THR A 148 31.13 -26.51 25.39
CA THR A 148 29.83 -26.23 24.82
C THR A 148 29.95 -26.16 23.30
N ALA A 149 29.16 -26.97 22.60
CA ALA A 149 28.94 -26.75 21.18
C ALA A 149 28.06 -25.51 21.02
N PRO A 150 28.41 -24.57 20.16
CA PRO A 150 27.60 -23.39 19.94
C PRO A 150 26.24 -23.80 19.37
N GLY A 151 25.19 -23.20 19.89
CA GLY A 151 23.87 -23.20 19.26
C GLY A 151 23.77 -22.10 18.23
N ASP A 152 22.60 -21.96 17.66
CA ASP A 152 22.32 -20.83 16.77
C ASP A 152 22.34 -19.51 17.56
N PRO A 153 22.85 -18.42 16.99
CA PRO A 153 22.96 -17.13 17.69
C PRO A 153 21.61 -16.64 18.23
N ALA A 154 21.63 -16.06 19.43
CA ALA A 154 20.48 -15.33 19.94
C ALA A 154 20.32 -14.02 19.16
N LEU A 155 19.15 -13.80 18.59
CA LEU A 155 18.78 -12.54 17.93
C LEU A 155 18.35 -11.51 18.97
N VAL A 156 17.51 -11.95 19.92
CA VAL A 156 17.05 -11.13 21.04
C VAL A 156 16.81 -12.00 22.27
N ASN A 157 17.06 -11.44 23.45
CA ASN A 157 16.70 -12.07 24.72
C ASN A 157 15.36 -11.51 25.20
N THR A 158 14.41 -12.40 25.43
CA THR A 158 13.08 -12.06 25.95
C THR A 158 13.05 -12.23 27.46
N LYS A 159 12.17 -11.47 28.11
CA LYS A 159 11.84 -11.65 29.53
C LYS A 159 10.60 -12.53 29.66
N GLN A 160 10.37 -13.11 30.82
CA GLN A 160 9.09 -13.75 31.12
C GLN A 160 7.92 -12.77 30.86
N GLY A 161 6.86 -13.26 30.23
CA GLY A 161 5.69 -12.46 29.86
C GLY A 161 5.85 -11.66 28.57
N THR A 162 6.98 -11.82 27.82
CA THR A 162 7.11 -11.19 26.51
C THR A 162 6.14 -11.81 25.52
N GLU A 163 5.36 -11.00 24.84
CA GLU A 163 4.46 -11.45 23.76
C GLU A 163 5.25 -11.71 22.48
N LEU A 164 4.93 -12.83 21.86
CA LEU A 164 5.47 -13.26 20.58
C LEU A 164 4.32 -13.72 19.68
N TYR A 165 4.43 -13.46 18.41
CA TYR A 165 3.44 -13.82 17.40
C TYR A 165 3.86 -15.11 16.71
N TYR A 166 2.92 -16.05 16.60
CA TYR A 166 3.15 -17.34 15.96
C TYR A 166 3.37 -17.16 14.44
N VAL A 167 4.42 -17.78 13.93
CA VAL A 167 4.71 -17.84 12.49
C VAL A 167 4.51 -19.26 11.98
N SER A 168 5.15 -20.25 12.63
CA SER A 168 5.02 -21.66 12.25
C SER A 168 5.50 -22.60 13.35
N GLY A 169 5.17 -23.89 13.20
CA GLY A 169 5.65 -24.95 14.08
C GLY A 169 4.58 -25.55 15.02
N PRO A 170 4.93 -26.33 16.06
CA PRO A 170 6.31 -26.64 16.40
C PRO A 170 6.94 -27.68 15.46
N THR A 171 8.19 -27.44 15.06
CA THR A 171 9.00 -28.42 14.36
C THR A 171 10.18 -28.78 15.27
N ASP A 172 10.36 -30.06 15.55
CA ASP A 172 11.40 -30.58 16.45
C ASP A 172 11.43 -29.87 17.84
N GLY A 173 10.25 -29.48 18.34
CA GLY A 173 10.11 -28.81 19.63
C GLY A 173 10.41 -27.30 19.61
N TRP A 174 10.50 -26.68 18.42
CA TRP A 174 10.71 -25.26 18.24
C TRP A 174 9.57 -24.63 17.49
N TYR A 175 9.11 -23.48 18.00
CA TYR A 175 8.27 -22.57 17.26
C TYR A 175 9.12 -21.52 16.53
N LYS A 176 8.70 -21.15 15.34
CA LYS A 176 9.12 -19.91 14.72
C LYS A 176 8.14 -18.82 15.15
N MET A 177 8.65 -17.80 15.78
CA MET A 177 7.87 -16.68 16.35
C MET A 177 8.42 -15.35 15.85
N SER A 178 7.58 -14.34 15.85
CA SER A 178 7.93 -12.96 15.55
C SER A 178 7.77 -12.08 16.80
N THR A 179 8.66 -11.13 16.97
CA THR A 179 8.50 -10.08 18.00
C THR A 179 7.45 -9.06 17.57
N THR A 180 7.04 -8.18 18.48
CA THR A 180 6.20 -7.01 18.19
C THR A 180 6.80 -6.06 17.16
N TYR A 181 8.08 -6.19 16.84
CA TYR A 181 8.80 -5.37 15.85
C TYR A 181 9.11 -6.12 14.55
N GLY A 182 8.47 -7.29 14.31
CA GLY A 182 8.65 -8.07 13.10
C GLY A 182 9.97 -8.86 13.00
N LEU A 183 10.77 -8.92 14.08
CA LEU A 183 11.97 -9.76 14.12
C LEU A 183 11.56 -11.21 14.32
N GLU A 184 11.80 -12.05 13.32
CA GLU A 184 11.49 -13.49 13.39
C GLU A 184 12.68 -14.30 13.90
N GLY A 185 12.37 -15.36 14.63
CA GLY A 185 13.36 -16.28 15.16
C GLY A 185 12.73 -17.52 15.80
N TYR A 186 13.57 -18.39 16.31
CA TYR A 186 13.17 -19.67 16.90
C TYR A 186 13.24 -19.64 18.42
N ILE A 187 12.21 -20.18 19.07
CA ILE A 187 12.12 -20.36 20.52
C ILE A 187 11.58 -21.76 20.81
N LYS A 188 11.99 -22.36 21.90
CA LYS A 188 11.45 -23.69 22.30
C LYS A 188 9.97 -23.61 22.62
N SER A 189 9.21 -24.59 22.17
CA SER A 189 7.80 -24.73 22.49
C SER A 189 7.49 -24.78 23.97
N THR A 190 8.45 -25.27 24.78
CA THR A 190 8.34 -25.34 26.25
C THR A 190 8.54 -24.00 26.95
N GLN A 191 9.07 -23.01 26.25
CA GLN A 191 9.37 -21.68 26.80
C GLN A 191 8.28 -20.64 26.48
N VAL A 192 7.24 -21.05 25.77
CA VAL A 192 6.10 -20.20 25.40
C VAL A 192 4.79 -20.89 25.67
N GLN A 193 3.76 -20.12 25.95
CA GLN A 193 2.40 -20.58 26.15
C GLN A 193 1.45 -19.76 25.30
N TYR A 194 0.49 -20.40 24.64
CA TYR A 194 -0.59 -19.73 23.93
C TYR A 194 -1.34 -18.78 24.88
N SER A 195 -1.56 -17.56 24.44
CA SER A 195 -2.24 -16.52 25.20
C SER A 195 -3.62 -16.22 24.61
N ARG A 196 -3.66 -15.81 23.35
CA ARG A 196 -4.90 -15.43 22.69
C ARG A 196 -4.76 -15.44 21.16
N HIS A 197 -5.89 -15.47 20.48
CA HIS A 197 -5.98 -15.18 19.06
C HIS A 197 -6.32 -13.70 18.86
N MET A 198 -5.63 -13.04 17.94
CA MET A 198 -5.95 -11.68 17.47
C MET A 198 -6.58 -11.78 16.09
N SER A 199 -7.71 -11.09 15.92
CA SER A 199 -8.36 -10.95 14.61
C SER A 199 -8.35 -9.50 14.17
N PRO A 200 -8.28 -9.23 12.86
CA PRO A 200 -8.41 -7.87 12.35
C PRO A 200 -9.74 -7.24 12.76
N GLY A 201 -9.69 -5.99 13.15
CA GLY A 201 -10.90 -5.19 13.38
C GLY A 201 -11.50 -4.74 12.05
N GLU A 202 -12.81 -4.89 11.86
CA GLU A 202 -13.53 -4.44 10.68
C GLU A 202 -14.02 -3.00 10.87
N ILE A 203 -13.72 -2.14 9.91
CA ILE A 203 -14.23 -0.76 9.83
C ILE A 203 -15.36 -0.74 8.82
N GLN A 204 -16.56 -0.38 9.30
CA GLN A 204 -17.75 -0.32 8.46
C GLN A 204 -17.68 0.80 7.42
N PRO A 205 -18.37 0.66 6.28
CA PRO A 205 -18.46 1.70 5.26
C PRO A 205 -18.96 3.02 5.84
N ARG A 206 -18.39 4.13 5.36
CA ARG A 206 -18.80 5.47 5.78
C ARG A 206 -18.80 6.45 4.61
N VAL A 207 -19.66 7.46 4.72
CA VAL A 207 -19.75 8.55 3.75
C VAL A 207 -19.06 9.78 4.32
N ILE A 208 -18.10 10.29 3.58
CA ILE A 208 -17.33 11.49 3.90
C ILE A 208 -17.95 12.66 3.18
N THR A 209 -18.27 13.72 3.90
CA THR A 209 -18.83 14.96 3.34
C THR A 209 -18.10 16.21 3.82
N GLU A 210 -17.39 16.10 4.92
CA GLU A 210 -16.65 17.16 5.61
C GLU A 210 -15.35 16.60 6.18
N GLN A 211 -14.32 17.44 6.26
CA GLN A 211 -13.02 17.07 6.85
C GLN A 211 -12.49 18.17 7.76
N LEU A 212 -11.58 17.78 8.64
CA LEU A 212 -10.94 18.64 9.63
C LEU A 212 -9.56 19.10 9.16
N PHE A 213 -9.30 20.39 9.29
CA PHE A 213 -8.05 21.03 8.89
C PHE A 213 -7.48 21.86 10.04
N ARG A 214 -6.24 21.63 10.40
CA ARG A 214 -5.51 22.37 11.42
C ARG A 214 -4.86 23.60 10.82
N ILE A 215 -5.17 24.77 11.36
CA ILE A 215 -4.63 26.05 10.91
C ILE A 215 -3.12 26.09 11.15
N LYS A 216 -2.36 26.42 10.11
CA LYS A 216 -0.90 26.57 10.19
C LYS A 216 -0.45 28.01 10.04
N THR A 217 -1.13 28.80 9.21
CA THR A 217 -0.80 30.20 9.06
C THR A 217 -2.06 31.05 9.06
N VAL A 218 -1.97 32.20 9.70
CA VAL A 218 -3.00 33.23 9.73
C VAL A 218 -2.35 34.54 9.29
N THR A 219 -2.95 35.19 8.30
CA THR A 219 -2.49 36.48 7.81
C THR A 219 -3.63 37.48 7.90
N VAL A 220 -3.46 38.49 8.73
CA VAL A 220 -4.43 39.57 8.89
C VAL A 220 -4.06 40.71 7.96
N ASN A 221 -5.02 41.14 7.14
CA ASN A 221 -4.89 42.33 6.27
C ASN A 221 -5.89 43.38 6.72
N ASP A 222 -5.41 44.37 7.46
CA ASP A 222 -6.24 45.44 8.01
C ASP A 222 -6.73 46.41 6.93
N GLU A 223 -5.96 46.63 5.88
CA GLU A 223 -6.35 47.49 4.76
C GLU A 223 -7.60 46.97 4.04
N ASN A 224 -7.64 45.68 3.80
CA ASN A 224 -8.77 45.01 3.11
C ASN A 224 -9.82 44.45 4.08
N GLN A 225 -9.60 44.58 5.40
CA GLN A 225 -10.44 44.01 6.45
C GLN A 225 -10.72 42.53 6.24
N THR A 226 -9.64 41.77 5.98
CA THR A 226 -9.71 40.31 5.72
C THR A 226 -8.67 39.54 6.50
N VAL A 227 -9.00 38.29 6.80
CA VAL A 227 -8.08 37.31 7.38
C VAL A 227 -7.95 36.14 6.40
N SER A 228 -6.73 35.88 5.97
CA SER A 228 -6.39 34.72 5.12
C SER A 228 -5.79 33.61 5.98
N VAL A 229 -6.23 32.38 5.75
CA VAL A 229 -5.79 31.21 6.52
C VAL A 229 -5.34 30.12 5.58
N THR A 230 -4.22 29.47 5.91
CA THR A 230 -3.87 28.16 5.35
C THR A 230 -3.90 27.11 6.46
N ALA A 231 -4.53 25.99 6.17
CA ALA A 231 -4.69 24.90 7.10
C ALA A 231 -4.37 23.58 6.42
N ARG A 232 -3.84 22.65 7.17
CA ARG A 232 -3.47 21.32 6.70
C ARG A 232 -4.40 20.28 7.31
N HIS A 233 -4.76 19.27 6.53
CA HIS A 233 -5.60 18.18 7.00
C HIS A 233 -5.04 17.52 8.26
N VAL A 234 -5.90 17.19 9.23
CA VAL A 234 -5.47 16.66 10.54
C VAL A 234 -4.74 15.31 10.47
N SER A 235 -4.85 14.57 9.36
CA SER A 235 -4.06 13.35 9.15
C SER A 235 -2.54 13.60 9.23
N TYR A 236 -2.10 14.83 8.95
CA TYR A 236 -0.68 15.19 9.06
C TYR A 236 -0.17 15.27 10.50
N ASP A 237 -1.03 15.15 11.50
CA ASP A 237 -0.60 14.99 12.89
C ASP A 237 0.26 13.72 13.03
N LEU A 238 0.11 12.73 12.13
CA LEU A 238 0.97 11.54 12.04
C LEU A 238 2.45 11.87 11.72
N ASN A 239 2.76 13.06 11.20
CA ASN A 239 4.15 13.51 11.06
C ASN A 239 4.85 13.71 12.42
N GLY A 240 4.09 13.99 13.48
CA GLY A 240 4.59 14.11 14.84
C GLY A 240 4.80 12.77 15.55
N VAL A 241 4.34 11.68 14.98
CA VAL A 241 4.49 10.33 15.53
C VAL A 241 5.73 9.68 14.92
N LEU A 242 6.78 9.49 15.74
CA LEU A 242 8.01 8.82 15.31
C LEU A 242 7.91 7.31 15.50
N ILE A 243 8.65 6.59 14.68
CA ILE A 243 8.76 5.13 14.71
C ILE A 243 10.11 4.77 15.34
N ASP A 244 10.08 3.91 16.35
CA ASP A 244 11.28 3.42 17.05
C ASP A 244 11.67 2.03 16.53
N GLY A 245 12.49 2.02 15.47
CA GLY A 245 13.22 0.83 15.04
C GLY A 245 12.40 -0.39 14.61
N VAL A 246 11.41 -0.20 13.76
CA VAL A 246 10.61 -1.32 13.19
C VAL A 246 11.34 -1.93 11.99
N LYS A 247 11.46 -3.26 12.00
CA LYS A 247 11.89 -4.05 10.85
C LYS A 247 10.74 -4.94 10.39
N VAL A 248 10.16 -4.61 9.26
CA VAL A 248 9.12 -5.40 8.60
C VAL A 248 9.78 -6.24 7.51
N VAL A 249 9.47 -7.53 7.44
CA VAL A 249 10.06 -8.45 6.47
C VAL A 249 8.95 -9.28 5.84
N ARG A 250 8.80 -9.19 4.51
CA ARG A 250 7.88 -9.96 3.67
C ARG A 250 6.45 -10.01 4.23
N LYS A 251 5.85 -8.84 4.44
CA LYS A 251 4.50 -8.74 5.00
C LYS A 251 3.49 -8.22 3.99
N ALA A 252 2.28 -8.78 4.04
CA ALA A 252 1.12 -8.25 3.32
C ALA A 252 0.75 -6.85 3.85
N PRO A 253 -0.03 -6.04 3.10
CA PRO A 253 -0.35 -4.67 3.50
C PRO A 253 -0.92 -4.54 4.91
N ALA A 254 -1.89 -5.36 5.28
CA ALA A 254 -2.52 -5.31 6.61
C ALA A 254 -1.52 -5.61 7.74
N GLU A 255 -0.67 -6.62 7.56
CA GLU A 255 0.37 -6.97 8.52
C GLU A 255 1.45 -5.89 8.59
N ALA A 256 1.89 -5.36 7.43
CA ALA A 256 2.88 -4.30 7.37
C ALA A 256 2.42 -3.05 8.14
N LEU A 257 1.17 -2.63 7.93
CA LEU A 257 0.57 -1.50 8.65
C LEU A 257 0.47 -1.76 10.15
N ALA A 258 0.08 -2.98 10.56
CA ALA A 258 0.01 -3.35 11.96
C ALA A 258 1.40 -3.30 12.64
N TRP A 259 2.45 -3.83 11.97
CA TRP A 259 3.83 -3.76 12.47
C TRP A 259 4.35 -2.33 12.58
N ILE A 260 4.07 -1.47 11.59
CA ILE A 260 4.45 -0.06 11.61
C ILE A 260 3.79 0.65 12.79
N GLN A 261 2.50 0.43 13.01
CA GLN A 261 1.76 1.06 14.12
C GLN A 261 2.28 0.63 15.49
N GLN A 262 2.72 -0.62 15.64
CA GLN A 262 3.34 -1.10 16.88
C GLN A 262 4.67 -0.43 17.20
N GLY A 263 5.36 0.10 16.21
CA GLY A 263 6.60 0.86 16.36
C GLY A 263 6.39 2.34 16.68
N PHE A 264 5.16 2.83 16.77
CA PHE A 264 4.89 4.22 17.13
C PHE A 264 5.33 4.52 18.57
N MET A 265 6.12 5.57 18.75
CA MET A 265 6.60 5.98 20.07
C MET A 265 5.49 6.59 20.94
N ILE A 266 4.41 7.08 20.34
CA ILE A 266 3.22 7.59 21.00
C ILE A 266 1.98 7.11 20.24
N ASP A 267 0.86 7.03 20.93
CA ASP A 267 -0.41 6.65 20.32
C ASP A 267 -0.84 7.69 19.27
N TYR A 268 -1.22 7.20 18.10
CA TYR A 268 -1.86 8.01 17.08
C TYR A 268 -3.37 8.06 17.34
N ARG A 269 -3.97 9.25 17.20
CA ARG A 269 -5.39 9.47 17.50
C ARG A 269 -6.35 8.67 16.62
N GLY A 270 -6.00 8.48 15.34
CA GLY A 270 -6.80 7.76 14.35
C GLY A 270 -6.37 6.31 14.18
N VAL A 271 -7.12 5.59 13.37
CA VAL A 271 -6.76 4.23 12.95
C VAL A 271 -6.10 4.26 11.56
N ILE A 272 -5.24 3.28 11.30
CA ILE A 272 -4.68 3.04 9.96
C ILE A 272 -5.19 1.67 9.53
N ALA A 273 -5.93 1.63 8.42
CA ALA A 273 -6.66 0.46 7.98
C ALA A 273 -6.47 0.20 6.48
N THR A 274 -6.81 -0.98 6.01
CA THR A 274 -6.69 -1.40 4.62
C THR A 274 -7.77 -2.43 4.27
N ASP A 275 -8.19 -2.46 3.02
CA ASP A 275 -8.99 -3.57 2.47
C ASP A 275 -8.11 -4.71 1.92
N MET A 276 -6.79 -4.50 1.89
CA MET A 276 -5.79 -5.42 1.33
C MET A 276 -5.33 -6.43 2.39
N VAL A 277 -6.24 -7.26 2.89
CA VAL A 277 -5.96 -8.24 3.95
C VAL A 277 -5.23 -9.46 3.42
N GLN A 278 -5.55 -9.89 2.21
CA GLN A 278 -4.91 -11.02 1.53
C GLN A 278 -4.32 -10.55 0.19
N PHE A 279 -3.01 -10.57 0.10
CA PHE A 279 -2.29 -10.17 -1.11
C PHE A 279 -1.19 -11.20 -1.35
N GLU A 280 -1.41 -12.09 -2.34
CA GLU A 280 -0.56 -13.27 -2.54
C GLU A 280 0.87 -12.96 -2.97
N ASP A 281 1.14 -11.79 -3.57
CA ASP A 281 2.44 -11.44 -4.16
C ASP A 281 3.15 -10.24 -3.52
N ALA A 282 2.66 -9.75 -2.38
CA ALA A 282 3.18 -8.51 -1.83
C ALA A 282 4.15 -8.75 -0.67
N ASP A 283 5.40 -8.49 -0.95
CA ASP A 283 6.51 -8.61 -0.01
C ASP A 283 6.97 -7.24 0.49
N TYR A 284 6.21 -6.61 1.38
CA TYR A 284 6.69 -5.39 2.01
C TYR A 284 7.84 -5.70 2.97
N SER A 285 9.00 -5.13 2.66
CA SER A 285 10.18 -5.24 3.51
C SER A 285 10.82 -3.87 3.70
N ALA A 286 10.85 -3.39 4.94
CA ALA A 286 11.44 -2.10 5.28
C ALA A 286 12.01 -2.11 6.70
N GLU A 287 13.09 -1.39 6.89
CA GLU A 287 13.63 -1.02 8.20
C GLU A 287 13.43 0.48 8.39
N ILE A 288 12.62 0.84 9.38
CA ILE A 288 12.20 2.21 9.64
C ILE A 288 12.59 2.57 11.07
N SER A 289 13.45 3.57 11.22
CA SER A 289 13.87 4.07 12.53
C SER A 289 14.02 5.59 12.48
N GLY A 290 13.49 6.28 13.48
CA GLY A 290 13.55 7.74 13.59
C GLY A 290 12.82 8.48 12.47
N LYS A 291 11.89 7.83 11.77
CA LYS A 291 11.04 8.42 10.73
C LYS A 291 9.64 8.62 11.27
N SER A 292 8.88 9.52 10.66
CA SER A 292 7.47 9.72 11.02
C SER A 292 6.57 8.60 10.50
N GLY A 293 5.42 8.40 11.13
CA GLY A 293 4.40 7.47 10.63
C GLY A 293 3.94 7.82 9.22
N MET A 294 3.81 9.11 8.87
CA MET A 294 3.45 9.52 7.52
C MET A 294 4.53 9.16 6.49
N TYR A 295 5.82 9.22 6.86
CA TYR A 295 6.91 8.73 6.01
C TYR A 295 6.75 7.24 5.71
N ALA A 296 6.44 6.42 6.72
CA ALA A 296 6.24 4.99 6.53
C ALA A 296 5.08 4.67 5.57
N LEU A 297 4.09 5.55 5.48
CA LEU A 297 2.97 5.38 4.55
C LEU A 297 3.26 5.91 3.15
N LEU A 298 3.86 7.09 3.01
CA LEU A 298 3.88 7.87 1.76
C LEU A 298 5.27 8.08 1.14
N ASP A 299 6.34 7.54 1.71
CA ASP A 299 7.66 7.63 1.06
C ASP A 299 7.60 7.03 -0.35
N PRO A 300 8.11 7.71 -1.38
CA PRO A 300 8.01 7.26 -2.76
C PRO A 300 8.66 5.89 -3.02
N ASP A 301 9.73 5.57 -2.29
CA ASP A 301 10.51 4.35 -2.53
C ASP A 301 10.15 3.21 -1.55
N LYS A 302 9.73 3.56 -0.32
CA LYS A 302 9.59 2.61 0.78
C LYS A 302 8.25 2.69 1.51
N GLY A 303 7.43 3.68 1.18
CA GLY A 303 6.11 3.84 1.80
C GLY A 303 5.16 2.70 1.40
N VAL A 304 4.31 2.29 2.33
CA VAL A 304 3.35 1.20 2.10
C VAL A 304 2.47 1.49 0.89
N VAL A 305 2.00 2.73 0.74
CA VAL A 305 1.15 3.16 -0.39
C VAL A 305 1.88 2.99 -1.73
N SER A 306 3.15 3.37 -1.78
CA SER A 306 3.95 3.31 -3.02
C SER A 306 4.33 1.88 -3.38
N VAL A 307 4.77 1.09 -2.39
CA VAL A 307 5.20 -0.30 -2.61
C VAL A 307 4.05 -1.18 -3.10
N PHE A 308 2.85 -0.99 -2.56
CA PHE A 308 1.68 -1.76 -2.96
C PHE A 308 0.86 -1.10 -4.08
N ASP A 309 1.33 0.02 -4.63
CA ASP A 309 0.60 0.78 -5.64
C ASP A 309 -0.86 1.05 -5.23
N ALA A 310 -1.06 1.43 -3.97
CA ALA A 310 -2.36 1.57 -3.31
C ALA A 310 -2.94 2.98 -3.44
N GLU A 311 -4.23 3.12 -3.18
CA GLU A 311 -4.91 4.40 -2.98
C GLU A 311 -4.80 4.82 -1.51
N PHE A 312 -4.49 6.09 -1.26
CA PHE A 312 -4.43 6.65 0.08
C PHE A 312 -5.62 7.55 0.35
N ARG A 313 -6.54 7.08 1.18
CA ARG A 313 -7.77 7.79 1.54
C ARG A 313 -7.76 8.20 3.00
N ARG A 314 -8.53 9.23 3.35
CA ARG A 314 -8.50 9.87 4.68
C ARG A 314 -9.90 10.20 5.13
N ASP A 315 -10.17 9.98 6.42
CA ASP A 315 -11.36 10.48 7.09
C ASP A 315 -10.94 11.07 8.44
N ASN A 316 -10.68 12.37 8.45
CA ASN A 316 -10.09 13.07 9.57
C ASN A 316 -8.75 12.44 9.99
N TRP A 317 -8.65 11.86 11.19
CA TRP A 317 -7.44 11.15 11.62
C TRP A 317 -7.36 9.72 11.08
N ASP A 318 -8.46 9.14 10.64
CA ASP A 318 -8.46 7.77 10.13
C ASP A 318 -7.86 7.74 8.72
N LEU A 319 -6.94 6.79 8.50
CA LEU A 319 -6.15 6.63 7.28
C LEU A 319 -6.41 5.27 6.67
N PHE A 320 -6.57 5.24 5.36
CA PHE A 320 -6.92 4.04 4.63
C PHE A 320 -5.95 3.83 3.47
N VAL A 321 -5.26 2.70 3.48
CA VAL A 321 -4.46 2.22 2.36
C VAL A 321 -5.31 1.20 1.61
N MET A 322 -5.89 1.59 0.48
CA MET A 322 -6.92 0.82 -0.22
C MET A 322 -6.39 0.28 -1.54
N SER A 323 -6.93 -0.86 -1.94
CA SER A 323 -6.71 -1.37 -3.30
C SER A 323 -7.21 -0.38 -4.34
N LYS A 324 -6.53 -0.30 -5.49
CA LYS A 324 -6.95 0.57 -6.59
C LYS A 324 -8.29 0.13 -7.13
N THR A 325 -9.25 1.03 -7.08
CA THR A 325 -10.59 0.79 -7.63
C THR A 325 -10.67 1.12 -9.11
N ASN A 326 -9.85 2.07 -9.60
CA ASN A 326 -9.89 2.59 -10.97
C ASN A 326 -11.33 2.85 -11.45
N THR A 327 -12.15 3.44 -10.58
CA THR A 327 -13.59 3.58 -10.80
C THR A 327 -13.86 4.50 -11.97
N ASP A 328 -14.51 4.00 -13.02
CA ASP A 328 -15.02 4.81 -14.12
C ASP A 328 -16.45 5.27 -13.79
N ARG A 329 -16.60 6.52 -13.37
CA ARG A 329 -17.91 7.13 -13.08
C ARG A 329 -18.59 7.68 -14.35
N GLY A 330 -18.07 7.33 -15.54
CA GLY A 330 -18.62 7.82 -16.81
C GLY A 330 -18.21 9.24 -17.16
N PHE A 331 -17.30 9.85 -16.38
CA PHE A 331 -16.82 11.20 -16.69
C PHE A 331 -15.91 11.18 -17.91
N ARG A 332 -16.26 12.01 -18.90
CA ARG A 332 -15.54 12.12 -20.17
C ARG A 332 -15.18 13.58 -20.41
N ILE A 333 -13.93 13.84 -20.72
CA ILE A 333 -13.44 15.18 -21.06
C ILE A 333 -13.25 15.23 -22.58
N ARG A 334 -13.95 16.13 -23.25
CA ARG A 334 -13.89 16.26 -24.71
C ARG A 334 -13.62 17.71 -25.12
N TYR A 335 -12.72 17.87 -26.10
CA TYR A 335 -12.51 19.17 -26.76
C TYR A 335 -13.81 19.63 -27.44
N GLY A 336 -14.10 20.92 -27.33
CA GLY A 336 -15.34 21.51 -27.87
C GLY A 336 -16.60 21.27 -27.04
N ASN A 337 -16.50 20.51 -25.92
CA ASN A 337 -17.61 20.28 -25.00
C ASN A 337 -17.29 20.84 -23.60
N ASN A 338 -16.59 20.10 -22.76
CA ASN A 338 -16.28 20.49 -21.37
C ASN A 338 -14.78 20.74 -21.12
N MET A 339 -13.92 20.53 -22.11
CA MET A 339 -12.49 20.83 -22.01
C MET A 339 -12.25 22.32 -22.30
N LYS A 340 -11.69 23.05 -21.35
CA LYS A 340 -11.23 24.44 -21.54
C LYS A 340 -9.86 24.49 -22.19
N GLY A 341 -8.96 23.64 -21.70
CA GLY A 341 -7.59 23.59 -22.16
C GLY A 341 -6.92 22.27 -21.78
N ILE A 342 -5.89 21.95 -22.51
CA ILE A 342 -5.02 20.82 -22.24
C ILE A 342 -3.57 21.30 -22.27
N SER A 343 -2.83 21.02 -21.22
CA SER A 343 -1.37 21.20 -21.17
C SER A 343 -0.73 19.83 -21.10
N TRP A 344 0.18 19.58 -22.00
CA TRP A 344 0.92 18.31 -22.07
C TRP A 344 2.41 18.58 -21.90
N LYS A 345 3.03 17.86 -20.98
CA LYS A 345 4.47 17.88 -20.73
C LYS A 345 5.00 16.45 -20.82
N GLY A 346 5.73 16.14 -21.86
CA GLY A 346 6.48 14.87 -21.96
C GLY A 346 7.87 15.02 -21.37
N SER A 347 8.32 14.05 -20.59
CA SER A 347 9.67 13.99 -20.04
C SER A 347 10.30 12.61 -20.23
N THR A 348 11.59 12.61 -20.56
CA THR A 348 12.44 11.42 -20.67
C THR A 348 13.60 11.45 -19.65
N GLU A 349 13.55 12.35 -18.67
CA GLU A 349 14.63 12.51 -17.68
C GLU A 349 14.90 11.24 -16.87
N ASN A 350 13.83 10.53 -16.53
CA ASN A 350 13.89 9.30 -15.73
C ASN A 350 13.87 8.03 -16.58
N LEU A 351 14.03 8.17 -17.92
CA LEU A 351 14.01 7.04 -18.84
C LEU A 351 15.18 6.10 -18.55
N LYS A 352 14.87 4.80 -18.37
CA LYS A 352 15.85 3.73 -18.21
C LYS A 352 15.44 2.56 -19.10
N THR A 353 16.30 2.17 -20.02
CA THR A 353 16.02 1.09 -20.99
C THR A 353 16.87 -0.14 -20.75
N ARG A 354 17.86 -0.03 -19.83
CA ARG A 354 18.73 -1.13 -19.43
C ARG A 354 19.01 -1.07 -17.94
N ILE A 355 18.74 -2.13 -17.23
CA ILE A 355 19.00 -2.26 -15.79
C ILE A 355 20.16 -3.20 -15.55
N VAL A 356 21.13 -2.75 -14.75
CA VAL A 356 22.26 -3.55 -14.28
C VAL A 356 22.03 -3.87 -12.80
N PRO A 357 21.41 -5.01 -12.48
CA PRO A 357 21.23 -5.40 -11.09
C PRO A 357 22.57 -5.84 -10.49
N VAL A 358 22.83 -5.41 -9.27
CA VAL A 358 24.08 -5.67 -8.54
C VAL A 358 23.78 -6.09 -7.11
N ALA A 359 24.24 -7.25 -6.72
CA ALA A 359 24.19 -7.78 -5.37
C ALA A 359 25.62 -7.96 -4.82
N LYS A 360 25.82 -8.81 -3.81
CA LYS A 360 27.13 -9.11 -3.23
C LYS A 360 27.50 -10.59 -3.38
N ASN A 361 28.77 -10.88 -3.63
CA ASN A 361 29.31 -12.22 -3.56
C ASN A 361 29.68 -12.62 -2.11
N GLU A 362 30.22 -13.81 -1.89
CA GLU A 362 30.63 -14.33 -0.57
C GLU A 362 31.63 -13.39 0.12
N ASP A 363 32.53 -12.75 -0.63
CA ASP A 363 33.55 -11.83 -0.13
C ASP A 363 33.06 -10.40 0.08
N GLY A 364 31.78 -10.12 -0.26
CA GLY A 364 31.22 -8.76 -0.18
C GLY A 364 31.53 -7.86 -1.39
N ASN A 365 32.14 -8.41 -2.46
CA ASN A 365 32.33 -7.69 -3.71
C ASN A 365 31.05 -7.69 -4.57
N ASP A 366 31.02 -6.86 -5.59
CA ASP A 366 29.88 -6.78 -6.51
C ASP A 366 29.66 -8.09 -7.23
N PHE A 367 28.42 -8.56 -7.20
CA PHE A 367 27.93 -9.76 -7.87
C PHE A 367 26.95 -9.39 -8.97
N TYR A 368 27.09 -9.96 -10.15
CA TYR A 368 26.33 -9.63 -11.34
C TYR A 368 25.59 -10.84 -11.92
N LEU A 369 24.66 -10.57 -12.80
CA LEU A 369 24.07 -11.59 -13.67
C LEU A 369 25.16 -12.18 -14.59
N ASP A 370 24.94 -13.40 -15.06
CA ASP A 370 25.85 -14.15 -15.92
C ASP A 370 25.01 -14.99 -16.92
N PRO A 371 25.31 -15.01 -18.23
CA PRO A 371 26.48 -14.43 -18.91
C PRO A 371 26.36 -12.94 -19.22
N VAL A 372 25.16 -12.36 -19.20
CA VAL A 372 24.90 -10.95 -19.47
C VAL A 372 24.61 -10.22 -18.19
N ARG A 373 25.33 -9.12 -17.92
CA ARG A 373 25.26 -8.40 -16.64
C ARG A 373 24.04 -7.49 -16.46
N TRP A 374 23.16 -7.44 -17.44
CA TRP A 374 22.02 -6.51 -17.45
C TRP A 374 20.76 -7.19 -18.00
N VAL A 375 19.64 -6.53 -17.76
CA VAL A 375 18.35 -6.85 -18.36
C VAL A 375 17.94 -5.68 -19.24
N ASP A 376 17.55 -5.96 -20.47
CA ASP A 376 17.07 -4.98 -21.43
C ASP A 376 15.54 -4.92 -21.43
N SER A 377 15.01 -3.72 -21.54
CA SER A 377 13.61 -3.48 -21.86
C SER A 377 13.29 -3.92 -23.29
N GLN A 378 12.05 -4.29 -23.54
CA GLN A 378 11.55 -4.49 -24.91
C GLN A 378 11.68 -3.23 -25.79
N TYR A 379 11.77 -2.04 -25.19
CA TYR A 379 11.90 -0.75 -25.87
C TYR A 379 13.34 -0.24 -25.95
N VAL A 380 14.34 -1.03 -25.61
CA VAL A 380 15.76 -0.61 -25.63
C VAL A 380 16.21 -0.06 -26.99
N ASN A 381 15.68 -0.61 -28.07
CA ASN A 381 15.97 -0.17 -29.46
C ASN A 381 15.02 0.91 -29.99
N SER A 382 13.99 1.28 -29.24
CA SER A 382 13.03 2.33 -29.61
C SER A 382 13.55 3.74 -29.32
N TRP A 383 14.67 3.84 -28.63
CA TRP A 383 15.29 5.10 -28.23
C TRP A 383 16.64 5.26 -28.88
N PRO A 384 17.06 6.50 -29.18
CA PRO A 384 18.34 6.75 -29.89
C PRO A 384 19.57 6.41 -29.04
N VAL A 385 19.41 6.30 -27.70
CA VAL A 385 20.49 5.99 -26.76
C VAL A 385 19.97 4.97 -25.75
N VAL A 386 20.84 4.04 -25.34
CA VAL A 386 20.56 3.12 -24.24
C VAL A 386 20.76 3.85 -22.90
N TYR A 387 19.68 4.03 -22.14
CA TYR A 387 19.70 4.65 -20.83
C TYR A 387 19.85 3.58 -19.75
N MET A 388 20.98 3.60 -19.04
CA MET A 388 21.34 2.57 -18.08
C MET A 388 21.07 3.02 -16.63
N GLU A 389 20.62 2.07 -15.80
CA GLU A 389 20.53 2.24 -14.34
C GLU A 389 21.24 1.09 -13.64
N ARG A 390 21.96 1.39 -12.56
CA ARG A 390 22.49 0.39 -11.64
C ARG A 390 21.48 0.16 -10.51
N LEU A 391 20.86 -1.03 -10.48
CA LEU A 391 19.91 -1.43 -9.46
C LEU A 391 20.64 -2.19 -8.34
N LYS A 392 20.64 -1.67 -7.14
CA LYS A 392 21.15 -2.40 -5.99
C LYS A 392 20.11 -3.40 -5.51
N VAL A 393 20.45 -4.68 -5.53
CA VAL A 393 19.64 -5.76 -4.99
C VAL A 393 20.18 -6.16 -3.63
N ASN A 394 19.30 -6.22 -2.62
CA ASN A 394 19.68 -6.65 -1.29
C ASN A 394 19.83 -8.19 -1.30
N GLY A 395 21.03 -8.66 -1.05
CA GLY A 395 21.37 -10.08 -1.00
C GLY A 395 22.86 -10.31 -1.13
N GLN A 396 23.35 -11.38 -0.53
CA GLN A 396 24.74 -11.80 -0.62
C GLN A 396 24.81 -13.31 -0.74
N VAL A 397 25.60 -13.80 -1.71
CA VAL A 397 25.83 -15.26 -1.84
C VAL A 397 26.38 -15.83 -0.53
N GLY A 398 25.83 -16.94 -0.11
CA GLY A 398 26.26 -17.62 1.12
C GLY A 398 25.78 -16.99 2.43
N LYS A 399 25.11 -15.83 2.40
CA LYS A 399 24.48 -15.20 3.57
C LYS A 399 22.97 -15.21 3.44
N ASP A 400 22.32 -15.43 4.58
CA ASP A 400 20.91 -15.16 4.75
C ASP A 400 20.74 -13.62 4.79
N ASP A 401 19.90 -13.08 3.93
CA ASP A 401 19.58 -11.65 3.91
C ASP A 401 18.39 -11.29 4.83
N GLY A 402 17.87 -12.30 5.57
CA GLY A 402 16.74 -12.16 6.47
C GLY A 402 15.39 -12.08 5.75
N THR A 403 15.33 -12.29 4.42
CA THR A 403 14.10 -12.27 3.63
C THR A 403 13.48 -13.64 3.42
N GLU A 404 14.29 -14.69 3.50
CA GLU A 404 13.83 -16.09 3.46
C GLU A 404 14.26 -16.84 4.71
N THR A 405 13.36 -17.64 5.24
CA THR A 405 13.63 -18.51 6.35
C THR A 405 14.55 -19.64 5.91
N ASP A 406 15.72 -19.71 6.52
CA ASP A 406 16.68 -20.84 6.49
C ASP A 406 17.43 -21.10 5.17
N THR A 407 17.29 -20.30 4.13
CA THR A 407 18.06 -20.47 2.91
C THR A 407 19.05 -19.34 2.69
N LYS A 408 20.34 -19.70 2.77
CA LYS A 408 21.41 -18.83 2.26
C LYS A 408 21.22 -18.67 0.76
N TRP A 409 21.41 -17.47 0.26
CA TRP A 409 21.39 -17.23 -1.17
C TRP A 409 22.43 -18.10 -1.87
N THR A 410 21.98 -18.94 -2.79
CA THR A 410 22.89 -19.52 -3.78
C THR A 410 23.14 -18.53 -4.91
N ALA A 411 24.23 -18.67 -5.65
CA ALA A 411 24.48 -17.82 -6.80
C ALA A 411 23.34 -17.86 -7.83
N ALA A 412 22.66 -19.00 -7.97
CA ALA A 412 21.55 -19.18 -8.90
C ALA A 412 20.28 -18.47 -8.39
N THR A 413 19.88 -18.67 -7.14
CA THR A 413 18.69 -18.04 -6.57
C THR A 413 18.82 -16.52 -6.48
N LEU A 414 20.02 -16.01 -6.14
CA LEU A 414 20.28 -14.58 -6.11
C LEU A 414 20.21 -13.97 -7.51
N ARG A 415 20.74 -14.63 -8.55
CA ARG A 415 20.60 -14.15 -9.93
C ARG A 415 19.14 -14.12 -10.39
N ALA A 416 18.36 -15.13 -10.05
CA ALA A 416 16.93 -15.15 -10.35
C ALA A 416 16.19 -13.97 -9.71
N GLU A 417 16.48 -13.67 -8.45
CA GLU A 417 15.90 -12.51 -7.76
C GLU A 417 16.38 -11.19 -8.37
N MET A 418 17.65 -11.06 -8.71
CA MET A 418 18.19 -9.91 -9.40
C MET A 418 17.50 -9.66 -10.75
N GLU A 419 17.27 -10.71 -11.52
CA GLU A 419 16.56 -10.62 -12.80
C GLU A 419 15.09 -10.23 -12.58
N LYS A 420 14.40 -10.81 -11.60
CA LYS A 420 13.02 -10.48 -11.23
C LYS A 420 12.89 -9.00 -10.88
N GLN A 421 13.74 -8.47 -10.01
CA GLN A 421 13.71 -7.06 -9.62
C GLN A 421 14.03 -6.12 -10.79
N ALA A 422 14.96 -6.49 -11.66
CA ALA A 422 15.26 -5.71 -12.86
C ALA A 422 14.09 -5.70 -13.85
N ARG A 423 13.38 -6.82 -14.03
CA ARG A 423 12.16 -6.86 -14.85
C ARG A 423 11.03 -6.05 -14.25
N ALA A 424 10.85 -6.08 -12.92
CA ALA A 424 9.85 -5.28 -12.22
C ALA A 424 10.04 -3.78 -12.48
N ARG A 425 11.28 -3.27 -12.64
CA ARG A 425 11.53 -1.88 -13.04
C ARG A 425 10.89 -1.53 -14.40
N PHE A 426 10.78 -2.48 -15.33
CA PHE A 426 10.13 -2.26 -16.60
C PHE A 426 8.63 -2.54 -16.56
N GLU A 427 8.20 -3.58 -15.88
CA GLU A 427 6.82 -4.06 -15.87
C GLU A 427 5.94 -3.26 -14.91
N VAL A 428 6.44 -2.95 -13.71
CA VAL A 428 5.73 -2.25 -12.65
C VAL A 428 6.03 -0.76 -12.70
N ASP A 429 7.32 -0.36 -12.59
CA ASP A 429 7.72 1.05 -12.52
C ASP A 429 7.70 1.73 -13.88
N GLN A 430 7.77 0.91 -14.95
CA GLN A 430 7.69 1.36 -16.34
C GLN A 430 8.72 2.45 -16.69
N CYS A 431 9.88 2.34 -16.08
CA CYS A 431 10.97 3.30 -16.24
C CYS A 431 11.56 3.36 -17.66
N ASP A 432 11.20 2.40 -18.53
CA ASP A 432 11.61 2.31 -19.94
C ASP A 432 10.78 3.15 -20.90
N ARG A 433 9.90 3.98 -20.37
CA ARG A 433 8.96 4.79 -21.13
C ARG A 433 9.03 6.25 -20.69
N GLY A 434 8.72 7.16 -21.60
CA GLY A 434 8.59 8.57 -21.25
C GLY A 434 7.38 8.79 -20.35
N VAL A 435 7.51 9.70 -19.41
CA VAL A 435 6.41 10.14 -18.55
C VAL A 435 5.70 11.31 -19.21
N ASP A 436 4.41 11.18 -19.45
CA ASP A 436 3.58 12.25 -19.95
C ASP A 436 2.71 12.79 -18.81
N GLU A 437 2.92 14.03 -18.43
CA GLU A 437 2.08 14.75 -17.48
C GLU A 437 1.07 15.56 -18.28
N ILE A 438 -0.21 15.24 -18.14
CA ILE A 438 -1.30 15.97 -18.79
C ILE A 438 -2.10 16.68 -17.72
N THR A 439 -2.20 18.00 -17.84
CA THR A 439 -3.11 18.82 -17.04
C THR A 439 -4.27 19.25 -17.92
N ILE A 440 -5.47 19.03 -17.46
CA ILE A 440 -6.68 19.40 -18.19
C ILE A 440 -7.49 20.36 -17.34
N ASP A 441 -7.76 21.53 -17.90
CA ASP A 441 -8.74 22.44 -17.38
C ASP A 441 -10.09 22.13 -18.02
N PHE A 442 -11.11 21.94 -17.20
CA PHE A 442 -12.45 21.60 -17.68
C PHE A 442 -13.55 22.33 -16.92
N ILE A 443 -14.76 22.28 -17.45
CA ILE A 443 -15.97 22.76 -16.82
C ILE A 443 -16.81 21.56 -16.43
N MET A 444 -17.30 21.54 -15.20
CA MET A 444 -18.35 20.62 -14.78
C MET A 444 -19.67 21.11 -15.38
N LEU A 445 -20.16 20.45 -16.43
CA LEU A 445 -21.39 20.87 -17.12
C LEU A 445 -22.59 20.94 -16.18
N GLY A 446 -22.69 20.03 -15.24
CA GLY A 446 -23.74 20.02 -14.21
C GLY A 446 -23.79 21.27 -13.33
N ASP A 447 -22.74 22.08 -13.30
CA ASP A 447 -22.69 23.35 -12.57
C ASP A 447 -23.30 24.50 -13.37
N THR A 448 -23.60 24.30 -14.64
CA THR A 448 -24.28 25.29 -15.47
C THR A 448 -25.79 25.15 -15.31
N ALA A 449 -26.53 26.26 -15.42
CA ALA A 449 -27.99 26.27 -15.26
C ALA A 449 -28.69 25.35 -16.29
N GLU A 450 -28.11 25.23 -17.48
CA GLU A 450 -28.65 24.44 -18.59
C GLU A 450 -28.49 22.92 -18.39
N TYR A 451 -27.42 22.51 -17.73
CA TYR A 451 -27.07 21.07 -17.51
C TYR A 451 -27.08 20.68 -16.04
N SER A 452 -27.77 21.43 -15.18
CA SER A 452 -27.81 21.16 -13.72
C SER A 452 -28.27 19.75 -13.35
N TRP A 453 -29.04 19.09 -14.21
CA TRP A 453 -29.49 17.70 -14.06
C TRP A 453 -28.35 16.67 -14.21
N LEU A 454 -27.20 17.05 -14.79
CA LEU A 454 -26.01 16.21 -14.90
C LEU A 454 -25.14 16.25 -13.66
N LYS A 455 -25.46 17.06 -12.66
CA LYS A 455 -24.59 17.30 -11.49
C LYS A 455 -24.25 16.00 -10.75
N ASP A 456 -25.23 15.15 -10.53
CA ASP A 456 -25.06 13.88 -9.82
C ASP A 456 -24.34 12.82 -10.67
N LEU A 457 -24.38 12.97 -12.00
CA LEU A 457 -23.72 12.09 -12.96
C LEU A 457 -22.27 12.49 -13.26
N GLN A 458 -21.86 13.68 -12.84
CA GLN A 458 -20.52 14.24 -13.10
C GLN A 458 -19.70 14.41 -11.80
N SER A 459 -19.92 13.54 -10.81
CA SER A 459 -19.06 13.48 -9.63
C SER A 459 -17.68 12.97 -10.02
N LEU A 460 -16.64 13.65 -9.57
CA LEU A 460 -15.25 13.31 -9.82
C LEU A 460 -14.54 13.20 -8.46
N LEU A 461 -13.82 12.11 -8.24
CA LEU A 461 -13.06 11.89 -7.02
C LEU A 461 -11.60 11.60 -7.36
N LEU A 462 -10.73 11.66 -6.34
CA LEU A 462 -9.35 11.19 -6.48
C LEU A 462 -9.36 9.72 -6.90
N TYR A 463 -8.39 9.35 -7.72
CA TYR A 463 -8.19 8.01 -8.29
C TYR A 463 -9.26 7.58 -9.32
N ASP A 464 -10.31 8.36 -9.56
CA ASP A 464 -11.27 8.03 -10.59
C ASP A 464 -10.61 7.97 -11.98
N LYS A 465 -11.07 7.02 -12.77
CA LYS A 465 -10.67 6.86 -14.17
C LYS A 465 -11.44 7.85 -15.05
N VAL A 466 -10.72 8.60 -15.85
CA VAL A 466 -11.27 9.59 -16.78
C VAL A 466 -10.73 9.32 -18.18
N ILE A 467 -11.59 9.38 -19.19
CA ILE A 467 -11.18 9.35 -20.58
C ILE A 467 -11.20 10.77 -21.13
N ALA A 468 -10.03 11.25 -21.56
CA ALA A 468 -9.87 12.55 -22.18
C ALA A 468 -9.64 12.40 -23.67
N THR A 469 -10.44 13.09 -24.49
CA THR A 469 -10.32 13.05 -25.94
C THR A 469 -10.20 14.48 -26.49
N ASN A 470 -9.14 14.74 -27.23
CA ASN A 470 -8.94 15.99 -27.94
C ASN A 470 -8.61 15.72 -29.40
N GLU A 471 -9.60 15.81 -30.26
CA GLU A 471 -9.47 15.55 -31.70
C GLU A 471 -8.47 16.49 -32.39
N ARG A 472 -8.33 17.73 -31.89
CA ARG A 472 -7.39 18.71 -32.46
C ARG A 472 -5.93 18.33 -32.24
N THR A 473 -5.61 17.72 -31.11
CA THR A 473 -4.25 17.30 -30.77
C THR A 473 -4.02 15.80 -31.00
N GLY A 474 -5.08 15.06 -31.38
CA GLY A 474 -5.04 13.61 -31.55
C GLY A 474 -4.89 12.84 -30.23
N ILE A 475 -5.18 13.47 -29.08
CA ILE A 475 -5.06 12.84 -27.78
C ILE A 475 -6.34 12.08 -27.47
N SER A 476 -6.23 10.78 -27.20
CA SER A 476 -7.26 9.97 -26.57
C SER A 476 -6.58 9.07 -25.53
N ALA A 477 -6.79 9.36 -24.25
CA ALA A 477 -6.07 8.65 -23.21
C ALA A 477 -6.97 8.38 -21.99
N GLU A 478 -6.75 7.21 -21.40
CA GLU A 478 -7.25 6.91 -20.06
C GLU A 478 -6.31 7.52 -19.03
N MET A 479 -6.89 8.19 -18.07
CA MET A 479 -6.18 8.94 -17.04
C MET A 479 -6.79 8.67 -15.69
N SER A 480 -6.00 8.87 -14.63
CA SER A 480 -6.48 8.86 -13.26
C SER A 480 -6.43 10.27 -12.67
N VAL A 481 -7.42 10.60 -11.88
CA VAL A 481 -7.47 11.88 -11.17
C VAL A 481 -6.42 11.87 -10.06
N SER A 482 -5.40 12.71 -10.20
CA SER A 482 -4.30 12.83 -9.23
C SER A 482 -4.45 13.99 -8.27
N GLU A 483 -5.22 15.02 -8.64
CA GLU A 483 -5.44 16.20 -7.80
C GLU A 483 -6.81 16.81 -8.10
N ILE A 484 -7.46 17.30 -7.06
CA ILE A 484 -8.73 18.00 -7.12
C ILE A 484 -8.60 19.30 -6.32
N GLU A 485 -9.12 20.39 -6.87
CA GLU A 485 -9.39 21.63 -6.16
C GLU A 485 -10.89 21.81 -6.02
N PHE A 486 -11.36 21.96 -4.78
CA PHE A 486 -12.77 22.06 -4.43
C PHE A 486 -13.07 23.39 -3.75
N ASP A 487 -13.95 24.20 -4.35
CA ASP A 487 -14.46 25.46 -3.77
C ASP A 487 -15.45 25.14 -2.63
N ILE A 488 -15.06 25.42 -1.40
CA ILE A 488 -15.86 25.10 -0.20
C ILE A 488 -17.07 26.02 -0.03
N VAL A 489 -17.06 27.20 -0.65
CA VAL A 489 -18.15 28.18 -0.61
C VAL A 489 -19.24 27.78 -1.61
N LYS A 490 -18.84 27.50 -2.84
CA LYS A 490 -19.75 27.09 -3.92
C LYS A 490 -20.03 25.60 -3.93
N LYS A 491 -19.30 24.81 -3.11
CA LYS A 491 -19.40 23.35 -2.99
C LYS A 491 -19.29 22.63 -4.33
N ARG A 492 -18.26 22.98 -5.11
CA ARG A 492 -17.99 22.38 -6.42
C ARG A 492 -16.52 22.23 -6.69
N ILE A 493 -16.17 21.29 -7.57
CA ILE A 493 -14.82 21.14 -8.09
C ILE A 493 -14.54 22.27 -9.07
N THR A 494 -13.44 22.99 -8.87
CA THR A 494 -13.00 24.09 -9.73
C THR A 494 -11.92 23.68 -10.70
N ALA A 495 -11.04 22.76 -10.27
CA ALA A 495 -9.99 22.23 -11.11
C ALA A 495 -9.70 20.76 -10.72
N ALA A 496 -9.27 19.98 -11.68
CA ALA A 496 -8.70 18.68 -11.44
C ALA A 496 -7.49 18.45 -12.34
N LYS A 497 -6.49 17.78 -11.76
CA LYS A 497 -5.33 17.32 -12.49
C LYS A 497 -5.47 15.82 -12.73
N VAL A 498 -5.32 15.42 -13.97
CA VAL A 498 -5.31 14.02 -14.35
C VAL A 498 -3.91 13.63 -14.80
N VAL A 499 -3.46 12.48 -14.34
CA VAL A 499 -2.16 11.90 -14.70
C VAL A 499 -2.43 10.66 -15.53
N ASN A 500 -1.66 10.51 -16.55
CA ASN A 500 -1.74 9.33 -17.37
C ASN A 500 -1.17 8.11 -16.63
N VAL A 501 -2.04 7.20 -16.27
CA VAL A 501 -1.63 5.98 -15.57
C VAL A 501 -0.92 5.01 -16.50
N LYS A 502 -1.11 5.08 -17.82
CA LYS A 502 -0.56 4.11 -18.79
C LYS A 502 -0.43 4.61 -20.24
N ALA A 503 -0.30 5.89 -20.54
CA ALA A 503 -0.01 6.27 -21.92
C ALA A 503 1.49 6.21 -22.18
N TYR A 504 1.88 5.14 -22.78
CA TYR A 504 3.25 4.88 -23.18
C TYR A 504 3.44 5.30 -24.62
N ASN A 505 4.07 6.45 -24.76
CA ASN A 505 4.52 6.88 -26.07
C ASN A 505 5.94 6.36 -26.30
N VAL A 506 6.02 5.21 -26.94
CA VAL A 506 7.25 4.87 -27.67
C VAL A 506 7.29 5.84 -28.84
N LYS A 507 8.04 6.93 -28.70
CA LYS A 507 8.22 7.88 -29.80
C LYS A 507 8.93 7.17 -30.94
N ASN A 508 8.21 6.96 -32.02
CA ASN A 508 8.89 6.68 -33.27
C ASN A 508 9.83 7.84 -33.57
N VAL A 509 11.01 7.53 -34.09
CA VAL A 509 12.18 8.41 -34.35
C VAL A 509 11.86 9.68 -35.15
N SER A 510 10.66 9.86 -35.67
CA SER A 510 10.17 11.02 -36.40
C SER A 510 9.54 12.12 -35.59
N GLY A 511 9.52 12.04 -34.24
CA GLY A 511 9.08 13.14 -33.36
C GLY A 511 7.59 13.40 -33.30
N PHE A 512 6.75 12.56 -33.90
CA PHE A 512 5.30 12.66 -33.84
C PHE A 512 4.70 11.40 -33.21
N ASN A 513 3.87 11.56 -32.21
CA ASN A 513 3.03 10.50 -31.68
C ASN A 513 1.96 10.18 -32.73
N VAL A 514 2.07 9.04 -33.37
CA VAL A 514 0.95 8.48 -34.12
C VAL A 514 0.09 7.75 -33.09
N LEU A 515 -0.90 8.45 -32.54
CA LEU A 515 -1.94 7.79 -31.76
C LEU A 515 -2.77 6.93 -32.72
N ASN A 516 -3.15 5.73 -32.26
CA ASN A 516 -4.10 4.89 -33.00
C ASN A 516 -5.26 5.77 -33.52
N ASN A 517 -5.49 5.72 -34.83
CA ASN A 517 -6.49 6.47 -35.59
C ASN A 517 -6.14 7.93 -35.99
N SER A 518 -4.90 8.42 -35.84
CA SER A 518 -4.50 9.73 -36.35
C SER A 518 -3.90 9.69 -37.76
N ILE A 519 -3.74 8.52 -38.37
CA ILE A 519 -3.37 8.38 -39.77
C ILE A 519 -4.64 8.45 -40.61
N THR A 520 -4.88 9.60 -41.24
CA THR A 520 -5.91 9.73 -42.27
C THR A 520 -5.36 9.23 -43.60
N GLY A 521 -6.23 8.72 -44.48
CA GLY A 521 -5.86 8.18 -45.80
C GLY A 521 -5.00 9.11 -46.65
N ASP A 522 -5.08 10.43 -46.43
CA ASP A 522 -4.30 11.46 -47.12
C ASP A 522 -2.79 11.44 -46.80
N LYS A 523 -2.41 10.72 -45.74
CA LYS A 523 -0.99 10.60 -45.30
C LYS A 523 -0.30 9.31 -45.75
N LEU A 524 -1.05 8.40 -46.33
CA LEU A 524 -0.56 7.13 -46.89
C LEU A 524 -0.56 7.23 -48.41
N THR A 525 0.61 7.37 -48.99
CA THR A 525 0.77 7.67 -50.45
C THR A 525 1.20 6.45 -51.27
N ASP A 526 1.20 5.26 -50.69
CA ASP A 526 1.62 4.05 -51.38
C ASP A 526 0.67 2.85 -51.17
N GLU A 527 0.86 1.82 -51.99
CA GLU A 527 0.04 0.61 -52.03
C GLU A 527 0.06 -0.15 -50.68
N ALA A 528 1.19 -0.15 -49.97
CA ALA A 528 1.35 -0.76 -48.65
C ALA A 528 0.54 -0.02 -47.56
N GLY A 529 0.38 1.30 -47.69
CA GLY A 529 -0.46 2.09 -46.82
C GLY A 529 -1.96 1.78 -46.99
N ASN A 530 -2.39 1.50 -48.18
CA ASN A 530 -3.79 1.12 -48.46
C ASN A 530 -4.10 -0.29 -47.98
N GLU A 531 -3.16 -1.25 -48.06
CA GLU A 531 -3.34 -2.60 -47.50
C GLU A 531 -3.39 -2.57 -45.99
N LEU A 532 -2.52 -1.78 -45.32
CA LEU A 532 -2.55 -1.60 -43.84
C LEU A 532 -3.84 -0.95 -43.38
N MET A 533 -4.37 0.03 -44.12
CA MET A 533 -5.61 0.70 -43.79
C MET A 533 -6.81 -0.21 -43.97
N SER A 534 -6.83 -1.05 -45.01
CA SER A 534 -7.89 -2.05 -45.21
C SER A 534 -7.88 -3.09 -44.08
N ALA A 535 -6.72 -3.63 -43.72
CA ALA A 535 -6.61 -4.59 -42.61
C ALA A 535 -7.03 -3.98 -41.26
N ALA A 536 -6.64 -2.73 -40.99
CA ALA A 536 -7.03 -2.04 -39.74
C ALA A 536 -8.52 -1.71 -39.69
N VAL A 537 -9.15 -1.41 -40.83
CA VAL A 537 -10.61 -1.20 -40.89
C VAL A 537 -11.37 -2.51 -40.68
N ASP A 538 -10.88 -3.61 -41.26
CA ASP A 538 -11.52 -4.92 -41.08
C ASP A 538 -11.39 -5.40 -39.64
N GLU A 539 -10.24 -5.23 -38.97
CA GLU A 539 -10.02 -5.56 -37.56
C GLU A 539 -10.88 -4.69 -36.63
N ALA A 540 -11.01 -3.39 -36.92
CA ALA A 540 -11.87 -2.48 -36.18
C ALA A 540 -13.36 -2.81 -36.34
N ALA A 541 -13.79 -3.25 -37.53
CA ALA A 541 -15.15 -3.67 -37.80
C ALA A 541 -15.47 -4.97 -37.01
N GLU A 542 -14.57 -5.97 -37.05
CA GLU A 542 -14.73 -7.21 -36.30
C GLU A 542 -14.76 -6.96 -34.77
N TYR A 543 -13.90 -6.07 -34.25
CA TYR A 543 -13.93 -5.67 -32.84
C TYR A 543 -15.24 -4.98 -32.47
N THR A 544 -15.74 -4.08 -33.33
CA THR A 544 -16.99 -3.36 -33.11
C THR A 544 -18.18 -4.30 -33.11
N ASP A 545 -18.25 -5.23 -34.04
CA ASP A 545 -19.32 -6.23 -34.13
C ASP A 545 -19.31 -7.17 -32.94
N THR A 546 -18.13 -7.60 -32.48
CA THR A 546 -17.97 -8.44 -31.30
C THR A 546 -18.44 -7.70 -30.04
N LYS A 547 -18.03 -6.46 -29.86
CA LYS A 547 -18.44 -5.63 -28.70
C LYS A 547 -19.91 -5.31 -28.71
N THR A 548 -20.46 -4.99 -29.87
CA THR A 548 -21.90 -4.74 -30.04
C THR A 548 -22.72 -5.98 -29.68
N SER A 549 -22.29 -7.15 -30.16
CA SER A 549 -22.97 -8.43 -29.86
C SER A 549 -22.89 -8.76 -28.36
N GLN A 550 -21.74 -8.56 -27.71
CA GLN A 550 -21.59 -8.76 -26.26
C GLN A 550 -22.47 -7.81 -25.45
N THR A 551 -22.52 -6.53 -25.84
CA THR A 551 -23.35 -5.51 -25.18
C THR A 551 -24.84 -5.83 -25.33
N LEU A 552 -25.25 -6.24 -26.54
CA LEU A 552 -26.64 -6.65 -26.81
C LEU A 552 -27.04 -7.89 -26.02
N ALA A 553 -26.14 -8.88 -25.92
CA ALA A 553 -26.39 -10.08 -25.13
C ALA A 553 -26.56 -9.76 -23.64
N SER A 554 -25.68 -8.89 -23.09
CA SER A 554 -25.75 -8.44 -21.70
C SER A 554 -27.01 -7.63 -21.41
N ALA A 555 -27.38 -6.72 -22.33
CA ALA A 555 -28.62 -5.95 -22.21
C ALA A 555 -29.86 -6.81 -22.27
N LYS A 556 -29.87 -7.85 -23.13
CA LYS A 556 -30.95 -8.79 -23.23
C LYS A 556 -31.09 -9.63 -21.95
N SER A 557 -29.99 -10.16 -21.43
CA SER A 557 -30.00 -10.93 -20.18
C SER A 557 -30.51 -10.08 -19.00
N TYR A 558 -30.07 -8.82 -18.90
CA TYR A 558 -30.56 -7.90 -17.87
C TYR A 558 -32.07 -7.62 -18.01
N ALA A 559 -32.54 -7.39 -19.24
CA ALA A 559 -33.96 -7.16 -19.49
C ALA A 559 -34.84 -8.41 -19.17
N GLU A 560 -34.35 -9.60 -19.47
CA GLU A 560 -35.01 -10.87 -19.12
C GLU A 560 -35.10 -11.06 -17.60
N GLU A 561 -34.02 -10.78 -16.87
CA GLU A 561 -33.97 -10.84 -15.39
C GLU A 561 -34.97 -9.85 -14.76
N GLN A 562 -34.99 -8.59 -15.23
CA GLN A 562 -35.93 -7.58 -14.75
C GLN A 562 -37.38 -7.93 -15.06
N ALA A 563 -37.66 -8.56 -16.20
CA ALA A 563 -39.00 -9.00 -16.55
C ALA A 563 -39.46 -10.18 -15.64
N GLU A 564 -38.58 -11.11 -15.33
CA GLU A 564 -38.88 -12.25 -14.45
C GLU A 564 -39.11 -11.78 -13.00
N GLU A 565 -38.31 -10.83 -12.51
CA GLU A 565 -38.49 -10.20 -11.21
C GLU A 565 -39.82 -9.43 -11.11
N ALA A 566 -40.18 -8.70 -12.16
CA ALA A 566 -41.44 -7.97 -12.23
C ALA A 566 -42.65 -8.93 -12.23
N VAL A 567 -42.59 -10.05 -12.98
CA VAL A 567 -43.62 -11.07 -12.97
C VAL A 567 -43.77 -11.72 -11.61
N THR A 568 -42.66 -12.04 -10.95
CA THR A 568 -42.65 -12.65 -9.62
C THR A 568 -43.26 -11.70 -8.58
N THR A 569 -42.91 -10.43 -8.65
CA THR A 569 -43.47 -9.40 -7.77
C THR A 569 -44.96 -9.19 -7.99
N ALA A 570 -45.40 -9.16 -9.25
CA ALA A 570 -46.80 -9.03 -9.61
C ALA A 570 -47.63 -10.25 -9.12
N ALA A 571 -47.10 -11.46 -9.29
CA ALA A 571 -47.74 -12.69 -8.79
C ALA A 571 -47.85 -12.68 -7.26
N GLY A 572 -46.79 -12.25 -6.54
CA GLY A 572 -46.82 -12.10 -5.08
C GLY A 572 -47.87 -11.10 -4.61
N ASN A 573 -47.95 -9.95 -5.27
CA ASN A 573 -48.97 -8.93 -4.97
C ASN A 573 -50.40 -9.44 -5.24
N THR A 574 -50.60 -10.11 -6.34
CA THR A 574 -51.91 -10.71 -6.70
C THR A 574 -52.32 -11.75 -5.67
N THR A 575 -51.43 -12.66 -5.27
CA THR A 575 -51.68 -13.65 -4.22
C THR A 575 -52.03 -12.99 -2.88
N SER A 576 -51.33 -11.94 -2.51
CA SER A 576 -51.59 -11.18 -1.27
C SER A 576 -52.98 -10.52 -1.32
N GLN A 577 -53.40 -9.95 -2.44
CA GLN A 577 -54.69 -9.36 -2.62
C GLN A 577 -55.81 -10.43 -2.54
N ILE A 578 -55.65 -11.57 -3.22
CA ILE A 578 -56.60 -12.68 -3.15
C ILE A 578 -56.79 -13.17 -1.71
N ASN A 579 -55.72 -13.38 -0.95
CA ASN A 579 -55.78 -13.78 0.45
C ASN A 579 -56.48 -12.74 1.32
N SER A 580 -56.25 -11.43 1.04
CA SER A 580 -56.96 -10.36 1.72
C SER A 580 -58.47 -10.38 1.46
N TYR A 581 -58.86 -10.56 0.21
CA TYR A 581 -60.29 -10.68 -0.15
C TYR A 581 -60.95 -11.96 0.44
N ASP A 582 -60.25 -13.09 0.40
CA ASP A 582 -60.74 -14.32 1.03
C ASP A 582 -60.97 -14.15 2.55
N THR A 583 -60.04 -13.47 3.20
CA THR A 583 -60.18 -13.15 4.62
C THR A 583 -61.35 -12.20 4.90
N GLN A 584 -61.57 -11.22 4.05
CA GLN A 584 -62.70 -10.29 4.17
C GLN A 584 -64.02 -11.00 3.92
N ILE A 585 -64.13 -11.87 2.92
CA ILE A 585 -65.31 -12.68 2.62
C ILE A 585 -65.60 -13.62 3.78
N LYS A 586 -64.64 -14.34 4.35
CA LYS A 586 -64.81 -15.21 5.50
C LYS A 586 -65.32 -14.44 6.71
N ARG A 587 -64.77 -13.23 6.96
CA ARG A 587 -65.21 -12.37 8.06
C ARG A 587 -66.66 -11.86 7.87
N TYR A 588 -67.02 -11.49 6.61
CA TYR A 588 -68.37 -11.08 6.26
C TYR A 588 -69.38 -12.21 6.42
N LEU A 589 -69.06 -13.45 5.98
CA LEU A 589 -69.89 -14.61 6.18
C LEU A 589 -70.09 -14.99 7.63
N GLN A 590 -69.04 -14.88 8.46
CA GLN A 590 -69.16 -15.09 9.91
C GLN A 590 -70.08 -14.09 10.60
N GLN A 591 -70.11 -12.83 10.15
CA GLN A 591 -70.90 -11.76 10.75
C GLN A 591 -72.40 -11.82 10.33
N HIS A 592 -72.70 -12.33 9.16
CA HIS A 592 -74.04 -12.21 8.57
C HIS A 592 -74.75 -13.56 8.38
N TYR A 593 -74.04 -14.67 8.50
CA TYR A 593 -74.59 -16.02 8.42
C TYR A 593 -74.15 -16.86 9.64
N GLN A 594 -74.86 -16.74 10.73
CA GLN A 594 -74.76 -17.74 11.80
C GLN A 594 -75.60 -18.93 11.42
N PRO A 595 -75.11 -20.18 11.55
CA PRO A 595 -75.97 -21.36 11.37
C PRO A 595 -77.02 -21.38 12.51
N LEU A 596 -78.27 -21.61 12.11
CA LEU A 596 -79.43 -21.87 12.99
C LEU A 596 -79.16 -23.08 13.89
#